data_9130094dbac40cb21b1fc3bbd2f9d828
#
_entry.id   9130094dbac40cb21b1fc3bbd2f9d828
#
_cell.length_a   1.000
_cell.length_b   1.000
_cell.length_c   1.000
_cell.angle_alpha   90.00
_cell.angle_beta   90.00
_cell.angle_gamma   90.00
#
_symmetry.space_group_name_H-M   'P 1'
#
loop_
_entity.id
_entity.type
_entity.pdbx_description
1 polymer ?
#
loop_
_entity_poly.entity_id
_entity_poly.type
_entity_poly.pdbx_seq_one_letter_code
_entity_poly.pdbx_strand_id
1 'polypeptide(L)'
;MRALPLAAATLAALLAFAGAPAAAQDAAGHIAAGDAARCQRNPQVALTHFREALALDSLNYEANWKASRELTDIGKLMPDAQRKERDSVYADALELAHRALRADSMGADGHYMVAVAAGRVALTKSAHERGKSASVVRDAALRAIALNPRHDGAMHVMGRWNAEIMRLPGLTKFFARTFLGASVFKEASWDNSVKFFSDAIQINPQVIYHHLDFAEALVDADRPAEARPHLEEVARLPLGCDVGDPTYKQRAAERLQKITRP
;
A
#
# COMPACT_ATOMS: atom_id res chain seq x y z
N MET A 1 -65.92 -19.95 45.67
CA MET A 1 -65.02 -19.06 44.87
C MET A 1 -63.64 -19.65 44.96
N ARG A 2 -63.14 -20.29 43.91
CA ARG A 2 -61.80 -20.91 43.85
C ARG A 2 -60.97 -20.07 42.84
N ALA A 3 -59.86 -19.51 43.33
CA ALA A 3 -58.91 -18.80 42.53
C ALA A 3 -57.95 -19.79 41.83
N LEU A 4 -57.78 -19.67 40.52
CA LEU A 4 -56.77 -20.35 39.72
C LEU A 4 -55.46 -19.55 39.73
N PRO A 5 -54.30 -20.20 39.86
CA PRO A 5 -53.01 -19.50 39.69
C PRO A 5 -52.65 -19.41 38.22
N LEU A 6 -52.26 -18.20 37.78
CA LEU A 6 -51.61 -17.94 36.50
C LEU A 6 -50.18 -18.51 36.56
N ALA A 7 -49.88 -19.49 35.70
CA ALA A 7 -48.51 -19.94 35.45
C ALA A 7 -47.86 -18.99 34.42
N ALA A 8 -46.87 -18.22 34.85
CA ALA A 8 -46.03 -17.42 33.96
C ALA A 8 -44.98 -18.35 33.28
N ALA A 9 -45.16 -18.56 31.98
CA ALA A 9 -44.15 -19.24 31.15
C ALA A 9 -43.09 -18.25 30.74
N THR A 10 -41.91 -18.31 31.37
CA THR A 10 -40.70 -17.58 30.92
C THR A 10 -40.09 -18.31 29.74
N LEU A 11 -40.24 -17.72 28.55
CA LEU A 11 -39.60 -18.15 27.32
C LEU A 11 -38.14 -17.67 27.34
N ALA A 12 -37.22 -18.54 27.70
CA ALA A 12 -35.77 -18.29 27.58
C ALA A 12 -35.37 -18.36 26.10
N ALA A 13 -35.16 -17.22 25.46
CA ALA A 13 -34.57 -17.14 24.13
C ALA A 13 -33.06 -17.49 24.24
N LEU A 14 -32.72 -18.72 23.90
CA LEU A 14 -31.34 -19.11 23.61
C LEU A 14 -30.89 -18.47 22.32
N LEU A 15 -30.16 -17.35 22.41
CA LEU A 15 -29.40 -16.82 21.32
C LEU A 15 -28.25 -17.80 21.02
N ALA A 16 -28.45 -18.65 20.01
CA ALA A 16 -27.37 -19.45 19.43
C ALA A 16 -26.41 -18.47 18.75
N PHE A 17 -25.31 -18.12 19.42
CA PHE A 17 -24.13 -17.59 18.77
C PHE A 17 -23.61 -18.71 17.85
N ALA A 18 -23.97 -18.67 16.58
CA ALA A 18 -23.31 -19.49 15.57
C ALA A 18 -21.85 -19.03 15.53
N GLY A 19 -20.96 -19.76 16.20
CA GLY A 19 -19.52 -19.56 16.08
C GLY A 19 -19.13 -19.68 14.61
N ALA A 20 -18.20 -18.84 14.16
CA ALA A 20 -17.64 -18.98 12.82
C ALA A 20 -17.13 -20.42 12.63
N PRO A 21 -17.22 -21.01 11.43
CA PRO A 21 -16.70 -22.35 11.18
C PRO A 21 -15.21 -22.40 11.54
N ALA A 22 -14.74 -23.54 12.10
CA ALA A 22 -13.39 -23.69 12.61
C ALA A 22 -12.30 -23.24 11.62
N ALA A 23 -12.47 -23.53 10.33
CA ALA A 23 -11.57 -23.07 9.27
C ALA A 23 -11.47 -21.54 9.16
N ALA A 24 -12.56 -20.80 9.43
CA ALA A 24 -12.52 -19.34 9.43
C ALA A 24 -11.81 -18.78 10.67
N GLN A 25 -11.92 -19.45 11.81
CA GLN A 25 -11.15 -19.10 13.01
C GLN A 25 -9.66 -19.37 12.83
N ASP A 26 -9.30 -20.48 12.19
CA ASP A 26 -7.91 -20.83 11.88
C ASP A 26 -7.33 -19.84 10.85
N ALA A 27 -8.07 -19.46 9.82
CA ALA A 27 -7.62 -18.44 8.85
C ALA A 27 -7.38 -17.09 9.52
N ALA A 28 -8.27 -16.64 10.41
CA ALA A 28 -8.07 -15.41 11.18
C ALA A 28 -6.85 -15.48 12.11
N GLY A 29 -6.58 -16.62 12.71
CA GLY A 29 -5.38 -16.88 13.51
C GLY A 29 -4.10 -16.74 12.70
N HIS A 30 -4.04 -17.31 11.49
CA HIS A 30 -2.92 -17.15 10.58
C HIS A 30 -2.76 -15.69 10.12
N ILE A 31 -3.83 -14.97 9.81
CA ILE A 31 -3.77 -13.55 9.45
C ILE A 31 -3.15 -12.74 10.60
N ALA A 32 -3.58 -12.94 11.83
CA ALA A 32 -3.04 -12.25 13.00
C ALA A 32 -1.55 -12.57 13.22
N ALA A 33 -1.13 -13.83 13.03
CA ALA A 33 0.27 -14.24 13.12
C ALA A 33 1.12 -13.60 12.01
N GLY A 34 0.57 -13.49 10.80
CA GLY A 34 1.20 -12.78 9.69
C GLY A 34 1.41 -11.29 9.99
N ASP A 35 0.41 -10.62 10.55
CA ASP A 35 0.53 -9.21 10.98
C ASP A 35 1.57 -9.03 12.08
N ALA A 36 1.64 -9.94 13.05
CA ALA A 36 2.66 -9.91 14.09
C ALA A 36 4.08 -10.06 13.49
N ALA A 37 4.26 -10.99 12.55
CA ALA A 37 5.54 -11.21 11.85
C ALA A 37 5.93 -9.97 11.01
N ARG A 38 4.97 -9.31 10.36
CA ARG A 38 5.20 -8.06 9.65
C ARG A 38 5.73 -6.97 10.59
N CYS A 39 5.14 -6.80 11.77
CA CYS A 39 5.61 -5.80 12.73
C CYS A 39 7.00 -6.13 13.33
N GLN A 40 7.46 -7.36 13.16
CA GLN A 40 8.86 -7.75 13.36
C GLN A 40 9.74 -7.50 12.11
N ARG A 41 9.18 -6.93 11.06
CA ARG A 41 9.80 -6.69 9.75
C ARG A 41 10.32 -7.97 9.08
N ASN A 42 9.58 -9.06 9.26
CA ASN A 42 9.88 -10.36 8.65
C ASN A 42 8.83 -10.73 7.59
N PRO A 43 8.92 -10.19 6.37
CA PRO A 43 7.91 -10.39 5.34
C PRO A 43 7.83 -11.85 4.86
N GLN A 44 8.92 -12.64 4.98
CA GLN A 44 8.90 -14.06 4.60
C GLN A 44 8.03 -14.87 5.54
N VAL A 45 8.17 -14.67 6.85
CA VAL A 45 7.32 -15.35 7.86
C VAL A 45 5.88 -14.85 7.76
N ALA A 46 5.67 -13.54 7.58
CA ALA A 46 4.34 -12.98 7.38
C ALA A 46 3.64 -13.60 6.15
N LEU A 47 4.35 -13.71 5.02
CA LEU A 47 3.84 -14.34 3.80
C LEU A 47 3.47 -15.81 4.01
N THR A 48 4.26 -16.56 4.78
CA THR A 48 3.95 -17.96 5.12
C THR A 48 2.60 -18.05 5.81
N HIS A 49 2.37 -17.26 6.83
CA HIS A 49 1.08 -17.25 7.53
C HIS A 49 -0.08 -16.81 6.64
N PHE A 50 0.07 -15.78 5.81
CA PHE A 50 -0.99 -15.41 4.88
C PHE A 50 -1.28 -16.50 3.85
N ARG A 51 -0.27 -17.27 3.40
CA ARG A 51 -0.48 -18.44 2.53
C ARG A 51 -1.20 -19.58 3.25
N GLU A 52 -0.94 -19.81 4.53
CA GLU A 52 -1.68 -20.78 5.36
C GLU A 52 -3.16 -20.37 5.46
N ALA A 53 -3.45 -19.09 5.70
CA ALA A 53 -4.83 -18.57 5.65
C ALA A 53 -5.48 -18.81 4.28
N LEU A 54 -4.75 -18.59 3.18
CA LEU A 54 -5.23 -18.80 1.81
C LEU A 54 -5.38 -20.28 1.45
N ALA A 55 -4.68 -21.20 2.11
CA ALA A 55 -4.91 -22.63 1.96
C ALA A 55 -6.24 -23.07 2.57
N LEU A 56 -6.71 -22.40 3.61
CA LEU A 56 -8.03 -22.62 4.24
C LEU A 56 -9.16 -21.93 3.48
N ASP A 57 -8.92 -20.72 2.97
CA ASP A 57 -9.87 -19.93 2.19
C ASP A 57 -9.12 -19.15 1.10
N SER A 58 -9.08 -19.68 -0.10
CA SER A 58 -8.33 -19.11 -1.22
C SER A 58 -8.86 -17.75 -1.70
N LEU A 59 -10.11 -17.41 -1.38
CA LEU A 59 -10.74 -16.14 -1.68
C LEU A 59 -10.83 -15.21 -0.44
N ASN A 60 -10.12 -15.51 0.64
CA ASN A 60 -10.04 -14.60 1.76
C ASN A 60 -9.47 -13.26 1.32
N TYR A 61 -10.28 -12.21 1.36
CA TYR A 61 -9.92 -10.87 0.90
C TYR A 61 -8.67 -10.35 1.60
N GLU A 62 -8.68 -10.44 2.93
CA GLU A 62 -7.63 -9.86 3.78
C GLU A 62 -6.29 -10.57 3.58
N ALA A 63 -6.29 -11.89 3.57
CA ALA A 63 -5.08 -12.69 3.33
C ALA A 63 -4.49 -12.44 1.93
N ASN A 64 -5.32 -12.27 0.90
CA ASN A 64 -4.86 -12.01 -0.47
C ASN A 64 -4.15 -10.66 -0.57
N TRP A 65 -4.73 -9.54 -0.10
CA TRP A 65 -4.07 -8.25 -0.22
C TRP A 65 -2.84 -8.14 0.70
N LYS A 66 -2.87 -8.75 1.90
CA LYS A 66 -1.72 -8.80 2.80
C LYS A 66 -0.57 -9.63 2.22
N ALA A 67 -0.84 -10.79 1.64
CA ALA A 67 0.17 -11.58 0.94
C ALA A 67 0.79 -10.83 -0.25
N SER A 68 -0.02 -10.09 -1.01
CA SER A 68 0.45 -9.20 -2.07
C SER A 68 1.43 -8.14 -1.54
N ARG A 69 1.12 -7.54 -0.40
CA ARG A 69 1.98 -6.57 0.28
C ARG A 69 3.33 -7.18 0.66
N GLU A 70 3.31 -8.36 1.28
CA GLU A 70 4.55 -9.02 1.71
C GLU A 70 5.42 -9.44 0.52
N LEU A 71 4.84 -9.93 -0.58
CA LEU A 71 5.59 -10.18 -1.81
C LEU A 71 6.23 -8.90 -2.36
N THR A 72 5.51 -7.78 -2.32
CA THR A 72 6.06 -6.48 -2.71
C THR A 72 7.26 -6.10 -1.83
N ASP A 73 7.18 -6.33 -0.53
CA ASP A 73 8.25 -6.04 0.42
C ASP A 73 9.45 -7.01 0.25
N ILE A 74 9.20 -8.29 0.02
CA ILE A 74 10.25 -9.27 -0.35
C ILE A 74 10.98 -8.82 -1.61
N GLY A 75 10.25 -8.44 -2.66
CA GLY A 75 10.86 -7.94 -3.89
C GLY A 75 11.71 -6.68 -3.69
N LYS A 76 11.36 -5.78 -2.77
CA LYS A 76 12.19 -4.61 -2.42
C LYS A 76 13.53 -5.01 -1.79
N LEU A 77 13.59 -6.11 -1.07
CA LEU A 77 14.79 -6.61 -0.41
C LEU A 77 15.71 -7.40 -1.35
N MET A 78 15.22 -7.83 -2.50
CA MET A 78 15.99 -8.64 -3.45
C MET A 78 17.07 -7.79 -4.13
N PRO A 79 18.32 -8.29 -4.22
CA PRO A 79 19.41 -7.60 -4.89
C PRO A 79 19.19 -7.52 -6.40
N ASP A 80 19.86 -6.55 -7.05
CA ASP A 80 19.71 -6.35 -8.50
C ASP A 80 20.19 -7.55 -9.34
N ALA A 81 21.10 -8.36 -8.82
CA ALA A 81 21.52 -9.61 -9.45
C ALA A 81 20.38 -10.63 -9.64
N GLN A 82 19.33 -10.55 -8.81
CA GLN A 82 18.13 -11.42 -8.84
C GLN A 82 16.94 -10.72 -9.54
N ARG A 83 17.22 -9.91 -10.56
CA ARG A 83 16.17 -9.11 -11.21
C ARG A 83 15.03 -9.95 -11.78
N LYS A 84 15.33 -11.08 -12.44
CA LYS A 84 14.31 -11.93 -13.06
C LYS A 84 13.37 -12.56 -12.03
N GLU A 85 13.95 -13.04 -10.95
CA GLU A 85 13.21 -13.61 -9.82
C GLU A 85 12.36 -12.54 -9.13
N ARG A 86 12.93 -11.34 -8.92
CA ARG A 86 12.21 -10.19 -8.40
C ARG A 86 11.02 -9.78 -9.26
N ASP A 87 11.19 -9.81 -10.59
CA ASP A 87 10.13 -9.48 -11.53
C ASP A 87 8.97 -10.50 -11.43
N SER A 88 9.27 -11.79 -11.22
CA SER A 88 8.27 -12.82 -10.95
C SER A 88 7.55 -12.59 -9.63
N VAL A 89 8.28 -12.25 -8.56
CA VAL A 89 7.70 -11.94 -7.25
C VAL A 89 6.71 -10.76 -7.33
N TYR A 90 7.02 -9.73 -8.11
CA TYR A 90 6.09 -8.61 -8.31
C TYR A 90 4.86 -8.98 -9.16
N ALA A 91 5.03 -9.89 -10.14
CA ALA A 91 3.90 -10.43 -10.90
C ALA A 91 2.95 -11.25 -10.00
N ASP A 92 3.49 -12.07 -9.12
CA ASP A 92 2.71 -12.84 -8.14
C ASP A 92 1.99 -11.92 -7.15
N ALA A 93 2.66 -10.83 -6.71
CA ALA A 93 2.04 -9.82 -5.87
C ALA A 93 0.82 -9.18 -6.56
N LEU A 94 0.94 -8.83 -7.84
CA LEU A 94 -0.16 -8.25 -8.62
C LEU A 94 -1.32 -9.25 -8.78
N GLU A 95 -1.04 -10.54 -9.01
CA GLU A 95 -2.08 -11.56 -9.10
C GLU A 95 -2.84 -11.74 -7.78
N LEU A 96 -2.15 -11.72 -6.63
CA LEU A 96 -2.81 -11.76 -5.32
C LEU A 96 -3.66 -10.51 -5.07
N ALA A 97 -3.20 -9.32 -5.47
CA ALA A 97 -4.01 -8.10 -5.38
C ALA A 97 -5.30 -8.21 -6.23
N HIS A 98 -5.20 -8.76 -7.44
CA HIS A 98 -6.38 -9.03 -8.26
C HIS A 98 -7.28 -10.11 -7.66
N ARG A 99 -6.71 -11.12 -6.98
CA ARG A 99 -7.50 -12.13 -6.27
C ARG A 99 -8.26 -11.53 -5.10
N ALA A 100 -7.67 -10.59 -4.37
CA ALA A 100 -8.39 -9.81 -3.35
C ALA A 100 -9.61 -9.09 -3.95
N LEU A 101 -9.47 -8.45 -5.11
CA LEU A 101 -10.59 -7.77 -5.77
C LEU A 101 -11.64 -8.72 -6.36
N ARG A 102 -11.29 -9.98 -6.66
CA ARG A 102 -12.29 -11.01 -7.00
C ARG A 102 -13.10 -11.43 -5.78
N ALA A 103 -12.52 -11.40 -4.60
CA ALA A 103 -13.21 -11.69 -3.34
C ALA A 103 -14.09 -10.52 -2.87
N ASP A 104 -13.55 -9.31 -2.94
CA ASP A 104 -14.28 -8.06 -2.62
C ASP A 104 -13.83 -6.93 -3.56
N SER A 105 -14.66 -6.65 -4.57
CA SER A 105 -14.42 -5.58 -5.55
C SER A 105 -14.59 -4.16 -4.98
N MET A 106 -15.12 -4.03 -3.77
CA MET A 106 -15.29 -2.76 -3.06
C MET A 106 -14.25 -2.56 -1.95
N GLY A 107 -13.33 -3.49 -1.78
CA GLY A 107 -12.26 -3.40 -0.81
C GLY A 107 -11.17 -2.39 -1.21
N ALA A 108 -10.99 -1.33 -0.42
CA ALA A 108 -10.03 -0.27 -0.71
C ALA A 108 -8.57 -0.76 -0.73
N ASP A 109 -8.20 -1.64 0.23
CA ASP A 109 -6.84 -2.22 0.31
C ASP A 109 -6.47 -3.05 -0.92
N GLY A 110 -7.45 -3.79 -1.49
CA GLY A 110 -7.26 -4.55 -2.73
C GLY A 110 -6.89 -3.63 -3.91
N HIS A 111 -7.62 -2.54 -4.09
CA HIS A 111 -7.31 -1.52 -5.10
C HIS A 111 -5.96 -0.84 -4.85
N TYR A 112 -5.67 -0.50 -3.60
CA TYR A 112 -4.36 0.03 -3.21
C TYR A 112 -3.23 -0.94 -3.57
N MET A 113 -3.37 -2.23 -3.28
CA MET A 113 -2.36 -3.23 -3.60
C MET A 113 -2.21 -3.46 -5.11
N VAL A 114 -3.29 -3.35 -5.90
CA VAL A 114 -3.18 -3.32 -7.37
C VAL A 114 -2.32 -2.13 -7.81
N ALA A 115 -2.53 -0.94 -7.25
CA ALA A 115 -1.72 0.23 -7.60
C ALA A 115 -0.25 0.04 -7.23
N VAL A 116 0.05 -0.48 -6.03
CA VAL A 116 1.42 -0.72 -5.56
C VAL A 116 2.11 -1.78 -6.41
N ALA A 117 1.50 -2.95 -6.58
CA ALA A 117 2.10 -4.08 -7.31
C ALA A 117 2.26 -3.77 -8.81
N ALA A 118 1.26 -3.14 -9.46
CA ALA A 118 1.36 -2.68 -10.84
C ALA A 118 2.48 -1.66 -11.03
N GLY A 119 2.68 -0.76 -10.07
CA GLY A 119 3.80 0.17 -10.05
C GLY A 119 5.16 -0.55 -10.01
N ARG A 120 5.29 -1.62 -9.22
CA ARG A 120 6.51 -2.44 -9.18
C ARG A 120 6.74 -3.20 -10.49
N VAL A 121 5.70 -3.84 -11.03
CA VAL A 121 5.75 -4.51 -12.34
C VAL A 121 6.13 -3.52 -13.45
N ALA A 122 5.64 -2.27 -13.39
CA ALA A 122 6.00 -1.25 -14.38
C ALA A 122 7.50 -0.98 -14.46
N LEU A 123 8.24 -1.07 -13.35
CA LEU A 123 9.68 -0.86 -13.33
C LEU A 123 10.45 -1.91 -14.14
N THR A 124 9.86 -3.08 -14.40
CA THR A 124 10.46 -4.17 -15.16
C THR A 124 10.22 -4.03 -16.69
N LYS A 125 9.32 -3.13 -17.08
CA LYS A 125 8.82 -2.98 -18.45
C LYS A 125 9.59 -1.94 -19.27
N SER A 126 9.41 -1.97 -20.59
CA SER A 126 9.88 -0.92 -21.50
C SER A 126 9.22 0.43 -21.20
N ALA A 127 9.81 1.53 -21.66
CA ALA A 127 9.27 2.88 -21.46
C ALA A 127 7.83 3.03 -21.98
N HIS A 128 7.50 2.39 -23.12
CA HIS A 128 6.16 2.39 -23.70
C HIS A 128 5.14 1.67 -22.80
N GLU A 129 5.48 0.49 -22.31
CA GLU A 129 4.62 -0.30 -21.41
C GLU A 129 4.46 0.34 -20.05
N ARG A 130 5.49 1.05 -19.55
CA ARG A 130 5.39 1.87 -18.32
C ARG A 130 4.31 2.94 -18.42
N GLY A 131 4.13 3.56 -19.58
CA GLY A 131 3.06 4.54 -19.81
C GLY A 131 1.67 3.94 -19.60
N LYS A 132 1.42 2.72 -20.10
CA LYS A 132 0.15 2.00 -19.87
C LYS A 132 -0.03 1.63 -18.39
N SER A 133 1.03 1.19 -17.74
CA SER A 133 1.01 0.85 -16.32
C SER A 133 0.72 2.08 -15.43
N ALA A 134 1.17 3.27 -15.85
CA ALA A 134 0.90 4.50 -15.10
C ALA A 134 -0.60 4.81 -14.97
N SER A 135 -1.40 4.53 -16.00
CA SER A 135 -2.87 4.66 -15.92
C SER A 135 -3.46 3.67 -14.93
N VAL A 136 -3.01 2.41 -14.97
CA VAL A 136 -3.48 1.37 -14.03
C VAL A 136 -3.18 1.77 -12.58
N VAL A 137 -1.97 2.24 -12.30
CA VAL A 137 -1.57 2.70 -10.95
C VAL A 137 -2.47 3.85 -10.48
N ARG A 138 -2.67 4.89 -11.33
CA ARG A 138 -3.52 6.03 -10.99
C ARG A 138 -4.95 5.61 -10.71
N ASP A 139 -5.54 4.86 -11.62
CA ASP A 139 -6.96 4.52 -11.56
C ASP A 139 -7.26 3.62 -10.35
N ALA A 140 -6.38 2.67 -10.06
CA ALA A 140 -6.49 1.82 -8.88
C ALA A 140 -6.32 2.63 -7.58
N ALA A 141 -5.32 3.52 -7.49
CA ALA A 141 -5.13 4.37 -6.32
C ALA A 141 -6.31 5.33 -6.10
N LEU A 142 -6.82 5.97 -7.15
CA LEU A 142 -8.01 6.83 -7.06
C LEU A 142 -9.26 6.04 -6.67
N ARG A 143 -9.40 4.79 -7.12
CA ARG A 143 -10.49 3.93 -6.69
C ARG A 143 -10.38 3.57 -5.22
N ALA A 144 -9.19 3.27 -4.71
CA ALA A 144 -8.96 3.04 -3.28
C ALA A 144 -9.35 4.27 -2.45
N ILE A 145 -8.96 5.48 -2.90
CA ILE A 145 -9.34 6.75 -2.24
C ILE A 145 -10.85 6.99 -2.28
N ALA A 146 -11.51 6.70 -3.40
CA ALA A 146 -12.96 6.85 -3.51
C ALA A 146 -13.74 5.90 -2.57
N LEU A 147 -13.19 4.71 -2.32
CA LEU A 147 -13.77 3.72 -1.41
C LEU A 147 -13.44 4.02 0.06
N ASN A 148 -12.24 4.50 0.32
CA ASN A 148 -11.78 4.95 1.64
C ASN A 148 -11.04 6.29 1.53
N PRO A 149 -11.71 7.44 1.74
CA PRO A 149 -11.09 8.76 1.67
C PRO A 149 -9.97 9.00 2.71
N ARG A 150 -9.82 8.11 3.68
CA ARG A 150 -8.76 8.13 4.69
C ARG A 150 -7.70 7.03 4.47
N HIS A 151 -7.54 6.57 3.24
CA HIS A 151 -6.51 5.57 2.90
C HIS A 151 -5.17 6.26 2.62
N ASP A 152 -4.34 6.41 3.66
CA ASP A 152 -3.03 7.08 3.61
C ASP A 152 -2.09 6.48 2.55
N GLY A 153 -2.02 5.15 2.45
CA GLY A 153 -1.20 4.47 1.44
C GLY A 153 -1.61 4.79 0.00
N ALA A 154 -2.92 4.90 -0.28
CA ALA A 154 -3.39 5.27 -1.62
C ALA A 154 -3.13 6.75 -1.94
N MET A 155 -3.26 7.66 -0.96
CA MET A 155 -2.82 9.05 -1.08
C MET A 155 -1.32 9.13 -1.38
N HIS A 156 -0.50 8.38 -0.64
CA HIS A 156 0.94 8.30 -0.89
C HIS A 156 1.26 7.82 -2.32
N VAL A 157 0.59 6.77 -2.81
CA VAL A 157 0.77 6.30 -4.20
C VAL A 157 0.47 7.41 -5.20
N MET A 158 -0.59 8.21 -4.99
CA MET A 158 -0.90 9.35 -5.86
C MET A 158 0.14 10.47 -5.77
N GLY A 159 0.68 10.74 -4.58
CA GLY A 159 1.80 11.66 -4.40
C GLY A 159 3.02 11.23 -5.22
N ARG A 160 3.42 9.98 -5.11
CA ARG A 160 4.50 9.39 -5.91
C ARG A 160 4.22 9.40 -7.40
N TRP A 161 3.02 9.00 -7.80
CA TRP A 161 2.63 8.96 -9.20
C TRP A 161 2.81 10.34 -9.87
N ASN A 162 2.36 11.41 -9.22
CA ASN A 162 2.56 12.77 -9.69
C ASN A 162 4.05 13.12 -9.79
N ALA A 163 4.83 12.85 -8.74
CA ALA A 163 6.26 13.15 -8.70
C ALA A 163 7.04 12.40 -9.80
N GLU A 164 6.79 11.10 -9.99
CA GLU A 164 7.47 10.30 -11.02
C GLU A 164 7.20 10.83 -12.44
N ILE A 165 5.99 11.28 -12.74
CA ILE A 165 5.68 11.89 -14.03
C ILE A 165 6.37 13.25 -14.18
N MET A 166 6.42 14.03 -13.10
CA MET A 166 7.11 15.32 -13.11
C MET A 166 8.62 15.20 -13.28
N ARG A 167 9.23 14.09 -12.81
CA ARG A 167 10.66 13.76 -13.01
C ARG A 167 11.02 13.34 -14.42
N LEU A 168 10.03 12.97 -15.26
CA LEU A 168 10.33 12.55 -16.63
C LEU A 168 10.99 13.69 -17.42
N PRO A 169 12.06 13.41 -18.21
CA PRO A 169 12.66 14.39 -19.09
C PRO A 169 11.62 15.03 -20.04
N GLY A 170 11.77 16.32 -20.33
CA GLY A 170 10.78 17.09 -21.10
C GLY A 170 10.37 16.45 -22.42
N LEU A 171 11.31 15.83 -23.14
CA LEU A 171 11.04 15.12 -24.40
C LEU A 171 10.19 13.87 -24.16
N THR A 172 10.54 13.05 -23.15
CA THR A 172 9.77 11.86 -22.76
C THR A 172 8.36 12.24 -22.28
N LYS A 173 8.25 13.34 -21.53
CA LYS A 173 6.97 13.90 -21.08
C LYS A 173 6.10 14.37 -22.24
N PHE A 174 6.70 15.00 -23.25
CA PHE A 174 6.02 15.40 -24.48
C PHE A 174 5.46 14.18 -25.24
N PHE A 175 6.29 13.16 -25.48
CA PHE A 175 5.86 11.92 -26.14
C PHE A 175 4.79 11.18 -25.35
N ALA A 176 4.94 11.06 -24.03
CA ALA A 176 3.94 10.45 -23.17
C ALA A 176 2.58 11.16 -23.27
N ARG A 177 2.60 12.50 -23.27
CA ARG A 177 1.38 13.32 -23.42
C ARG A 177 0.73 13.20 -24.80
N THR A 178 1.51 12.95 -25.85
CA THR A 178 1.03 12.97 -27.24
C THR A 178 0.56 11.60 -27.73
N PHE A 179 1.24 10.51 -27.33
CA PHE A 179 1.07 9.19 -27.95
C PHE A 179 0.51 8.11 -27.01
N LEU A 180 0.53 8.30 -25.66
CA LEU A 180 0.17 7.27 -24.69
C LEU A 180 -1.17 7.52 -23.97
N GLY A 181 -2.08 8.30 -24.55
CA GLY A 181 -3.33 8.66 -23.90
C GLY A 181 -3.19 9.93 -23.06
N ALA A 182 -2.92 10.99 -23.73
CA ALA A 182 -2.52 12.33 -23.28
C ALA A 182 -3.23 12.92 -22.04
N SER A 183 -4.47 12.51 -21.73
CA SER A 183 -5.23 13.10 -20.62
C SER A 183 -4.64 12.75 -19.24
N VAL A 184 -4.22 11.50 -19.05
CA VAL A 184 -3.72 10.99 -17.77
C VAL A 184 -2.48 11.76 -17.29
N PHE A 185 -1.52 12.01 -18.18
CA PHE A 185 -0.27 12.71 -17.83
C PHE A 185 -0.41 14.22 -17.72
N LYS A 186 -1.48 14.80 -18.26
CA LYS A 186 -1.74 16.26 -18.16
C LYS A 186 -2.11 16.69 -16.74
N GLU A 187 -2.68 15.79 -15.97
CA GLU A 187 -3.13 16.06 -14.59
C GLU A 187 -1.96 16.04 -13.58
N ALA A 188 -0.82 15.45 -13.97
CA ALA A 188 0.34 15.38 -13.07
C ALA A 188 1.00 16.73 -12.88
N SER A 189 1.21 17.10 -11.62
CA SER A 189 1.88 18.33 -11.22
C SER A 189 2.59 18.16 -9.88
N TRP A 190 3.57 19.04 -9.61
CA TRP A 190 4.20 19.10 -8.28
C TRP A 190 3.19 19.49 -7.20
N ASP A 191 2.23 20.37 -7.48
CA ASP A 191 1.20 20.77 -6.52
C ASP A 191 0.30 19.60 -6.13
N ASN A 192 -0.11 18.77 -7.10
CA ASN A 192 -0.85 17.54 -6.81
C ASN A 192 0.00 16.54 -6.01
N SER A 193 1.29 16.40 -6.32
CA SER A 193 2.20 15.56 -5.55
C SER A 193 2.26 16.00 -4.09
N VAL A 194 2.50 17.29 -3.86
CA VAL A 194 2.55 17.91 -2.52
C VAL A 194 1.22 17.70 -1.78
N LYS A 195 0.10 17.96 -2.43
CA LYS A 195 -1.22 17.79 -1.83
C LYS A 195 -1.44 16.35 -1.35
N PHE A 196 -1.22 15.37 -2.21
CA PHE A 196 -1.45 13.96 -1.87
C PHE A 196 -0.52 13.43 -0.78
N PHE A 197 0.76 13.82 -0.78
CA PHE A 197 1.67 13.49 0.31
C PHE A 197 1.27 14.15 1.62
N SER A 198 0.87 15.42 1.59
CA SER A 198 0.37 16.13 2.76
C SER A 198 -0.87 15.44 3.35
N ASP A 199 -1.82 15.06 2.50
CA ASP A 199 -3.03 14.33 2.91
C ASP A 199 -2.65 12.98 3.55
N ALA A 200 -1.70 12.22 2.98
CA ALA A 200 -1.22 10.95 3.54
C ALA A 200 -0.63 11.14 4.94
N ILE A 201 0.20 12.16 5.13
CA ILE A 201 0.82 12.49 6.43
C ILE A 201 -0.22 12.96 7.45
N GLN A 202 -1.23 13.76 7.04
CA GLN A 202 -2.33 14.16 7.94
C GLN A 202 -3.13 12.96 8.44
N ILE A 203 -3.32 11.94 7.60
CA ILE A 203 -4.04 10.72 7.96
C ILE A 203 -3.20 9.86 8.89
N ASN A 204 -1.91 9.68 8.57
CA ASN A 204 -1.01 8.82 9.33
C ASN A 204 0.42 9.42 9.42
N PRO A 205 0.66 10.30 10.41
CA PRO A 205 1.93 11.00 10.56
C PRO A 205 3.08 10.12 11.07
N GLN A 206 2.82 8.87 11.46
CA GLN A 206 3.84 7.96 11.99
C GLN A 206 4.53 7.13 10.91
N VAL A 207 4.10 7.23 9.65
CA VAL A 207 4.64 6.44 8.55
C VAL A 207 5.88 7.10 7.96
N ILE A 208 7.04 6.47 8.18
CA ILE A 208 8.37 6.98 7.81
C ILE A 208 8.47 7.28 6.30
N TYR A 209 8.01 6.38 5.44
CA TYR A 209 8.12 6.58 3.99
C TYR A 209 7.20 7.69 3.45
N HIS A 210 6.15 8.09 4.18
CA HIS A 210 5.36 9.26 3.79
C HIS A 210 6.20 10.53 3.85
N HIS A 211 6.90 10.73 4.95
CA HIS A 211 7.77 11.88 5.13
C HIS A 211 8.98 11.86 4.20
N LEU A 212 9.63 10.70 4.03
CA LEU A 212 10.79 10.59 3.15
C LEU A 212 10.45 10.92 1.70
N ASP A 213 9.44 10.24 1.14
CA ASP A 213 9.10 10.40 -0.28
C ASP A 213 8.51 11.78 -0.55
N PHE A 214 7.81 12.38 0.45
CA PHE A 214 7.38 13.78 0.37
C PHE A 214 8.56 14.74 0.33
N ALA A 215 9.51 14.57 1.24
CA ALA A 215 10.73 15.41 1.24
C ALA A 215 11.49 15.32 -0.08
N GLU A 216 11.62 14.11 -0.65
CA GLU A 216 12.25 13.93 -1.96
C GLU A 216 11.49 14.63 -3.08
N ALA A 217 10.16 14.55 -3.07
CA ALA A 217 9.33 15.27 -4.04
C ALA A 217 9.48 16.79 -3.92
N LEU A 218 9.57 17.32 -2.68
CA LEU A 218 9.81 18.75 -2.45
C LEU A 218 11.19 19.20 -2.95
N VAL A 219 12.24 18.41 -2.71
CA VAL A 219 13.58 18.71 -3.25
C VAL A 219 13.55 18.74 -4.78
N ASP A 220 12.92 17.76 -5.41
CA ASP A 220 12.82 17.67 -6.87
C ASP A 220 11.91 18.77 -7.48
N ALA A 221 11.02 19.34 -6.66
CA ALA A 221 10.19 20.51 -7.00
C ALA A 221 10.89 21.86 -6.72
N ASP A 222 12.20 21.85 -6.39
CA ASP A 222 12.98 23.04 -6.03
C ASP A 222 12.49 23.75 -4.76
N ARG A 223 12.01 22.95 -3.77
CA ARG A 223 11.50 23.42 -2.46
C ARG A 223 12.25 22.77 -1.28
N PRO A 224 13.60 22.82 -1.23
CA PRO A 224 14.38 22.07 -0.23
C PRO A 224 14.16 22.57 1.21
N ALA A 225 13.81 23.85 1.39
CA ALA A 225 13.50 24.39 2.72
C ALA A 225 12.29 23.70 3.38
N GLU A 226 11.29 23.34 2.58
CA GLU A 226 10.11 22.62 3.05
C GLU A 226 10.37 21.12 3.23
N ALA A 227 11.35 20.55 2.53
CA ALA A 227 11.74 19.15 2.68
C ALA A 227 12.41 18.86 4.04
N ARG A 228 13.16 19.84 4.57
CA ARG A 228 13.99 19.67 5.78
C ARG A 228 13.19 19.14 6.98
N PRO A 229 12.07 19.74 7.43
CA PRO A 229 11.32 19.26 8.58
C PRO A 229 10.83 17.82 8.42
N HIS A 230 10.49 17.38 7.21
CA HIS A 230 10.10 16.01 6.95
C HIS A 230 11.26 15.02 7.07
N LEU A 231 12.47 15.37 6.59
CA LEU A 231 13.66 14.55 6.77
C LEU A 231 14.06 14.45 8.25
N GLU A 232 13.93 15.53 9.00
CA GLU A 232 14.17 15.55 10.45
C GLU A 232 13.14 14.69 11.20
N GLU A 233 11.86 14.69 10.74
CA GLU A 233 10.82 13.83 11.30
C GLU A 233 11.11 12.35 11.07
N VAL A 234 11.57 11.95 9.87
CA VAL A 234 12.02 10.57 9.61
C VAL A 234 13.06 10.11 10.62
N ALA A 235 14.00 10.98 11.02
CA ALA A 235 15.01 10.63 12.02
C ALA A 235 14.39 10.38 13.40
N ARG A 236 13.35 11.15 13.79
CA ARG A 236 12.69 11.08 15.10
C ARG A 236 11.73 9.93 15.25
N LEU A 237 10.98 9.58 14.21
CA LEU A 237 9.97 8.53 14.25
C LEU A 237 10.58 7.18 14.66
N PRO A 238 9.91 6.37 15.50
CA PRO A 238 10.32 5.00 15.76
C PRO A 238 10.19 4.15 14.49
N LEU A 239 10.90 3.02 14.44
CA LEU A 239 10.68 2.04 13.37
C LEU A 239 9.28 1.46 13.50
N GLY A 240 8.51 1.47 12.41
CA GLY A 240 7.21 0.83 12.30
C GLY A 240 7.30 -0.62 11.82
N CYS A 241 6.25 -1.07 11.16
CA CYS A 241 6.14 -2.42 10.61
C CYS A 241 6.62 -2.54 9.15
N ASP A 242 7.04 -1.45 8.49
CA ASP A 242 7.57 -1.52 7.12
C ASP A 242 9.02 -2.02 7.14
N VAL A 243 9.29 -3.01 6.31
CA VAL A 243 10.62 -3.62 6.18
C VAL A 243 11.68 -2.62 5.71
N GLY A 244 11.28 -1.57 5.01
CA GLY A 244 12.15 -0.52 4.48
C GLY A 244 12.53 0.55 5.51
N ASP A 245 11.89 0.63 6.67
CA ASP A 245 12.08 1.72 7.62
C ASP A 245 13.54 1.99 8.01
N PRO A 246 14.40 0.98 8.26
CA PRO A 246 15.81 1.23 8.54
C PRO A 246 16.54 1.92 7.38
N THR A 247 16.28 1.44 6.15
CA THR A 247 16.86 2.00 4.93
C THR A 247 16.33 3.41 4.66
N TYR A 248 15.06 3.66 4.93
CA TYR A 248 14.44 4.98 4.78
C TYR A 248 15.07 6.01 5.71
N LYS A 249 15.36 5.65 6.96
CA LYS A 249 16.07 6.52 7.90
C LYS A 249 17.48 6.86 7.43
N GLN A 250 18.23 5.87 6.95
CA GLN A 250 19.56 6.11 6.38
C GLN A 250 19.48 7.06 5.19
N ARG A 251 18.55 6.83 4.27
CA ARG A 251 18.35 7.66 3.07
C ARG A 251 17.95 9.09 3.42
N ALA A 252 17.11 9.27 4.44
CA ALA A 252 16.74 10.59 4.93
C ALA A 252 17.95 11.35 5.50
N ALA A 253 18.82 10.69 6.28
CA ALA A 253 20.04 11.30 6.80
C ALA A 253 20.98 11.75 5.68
N GLU A 254 21.15 10.93 4.64
CA GLU A 254 21.95 11.29 3.46
C GLU A 254 21.36 12.49 2.69
N ARG A 255 20.02 12.54 2.56
CA ARG A 255 19.32 13.66 1.91
C ARG A 255 19.46 14.94 2.73
N LEU A 256 19.29 14.86 4.04
CA LEU A 256 19.43 16.00 4.94
C LEU A 256 20.83 16.62 4.85
N GLN A 257 21.88 15.80 4.82
CA GLN A 257 23.26 16.28 4.62
C GLN A 257 23.44 17.02 3.30
N LYS A 258 22.80 16.57 2.20
CA LYS A 258 22.91 17.20 0.88
C LYS A 258 22.25 18.56 0.81
N ILE A 259 21.05 18.74 1.43
CA ILE A 259 20.34 20.01 1.40
C ILE A 259 20.85 21.04 2.42
N THR A 260 21.72 20.61 3.35
CA THR A 260 22.33 21.50 4.37
C THR A 260 23.74 21.95 4.03
N ARG A 261 24.35 21.36 3.01
CA ARG A 261 25.65 21.84 2.52
C ARG A 261 25.45 23.14 1.74
N PRO A 262 26.26 24.18 2.04
CA PRO A 262 26.19 25.46 1.35
C PRO A 262 26.61 25.33 -0.12
#